data_eef515a27218d788b2c71526bb36fe2f
#
_entry.id   eef515a27218d788b2c71526bb36fe2f
#
_cell.length_a   1.000
_cell.length_b   1.000
_cell.length_c   1.000
_cell.angle_alpha   90.00
_cell.angle_beta   90.00
_cell.angle_gamma   90.00
#
_symmetry.space_group_name_H-M   'P 1'
#
loop_
_entity.id
_entity.type
_entity.pdbx_description
1 polymer ?
#
loop_
_entity_poly.entity_id
_entity_poly.type
_entity_poly.pdbx_seq_one_letter_code
_entity_poly.pdbx_strand_id
1 'polypeptide(L)'
;MLFRSYLLLARGEFEQGMITVPYGEDRWAVMFLRNAKKPDIKLTLGEIPTAQVDIELSCSVLQYVGDTAGMKWKGDMQETTQRHIEQELERVFNICRGMNCDAIGFGRQAAKQFGSSIEWEGYQWKQRYPKMQAKFSVKLELMDESLSGRVE
;
A
#
# COMPACT_ATOMS: atom_id res chain seq x y z
N MET A 1 11.90 0.64 -2.09
CA MET A 1 10.90 0.56 -3.17
C MET A 1 10.63 1.95 -3.71
N LEU A 2 10.53 2.08 -5.02
CA LEU A 2 10.30 3.34 -5.68
C LEU A 2 8.80 3.62 -5.84
N PHE A 3 8.47 4.86 -6.21
CA PHE A 3 7.09 5.29 -6.49
C PHE A 3 6.33 4.28 -7.36
N ARG A 4 6.95 3.82 -8.44
CA ARG A 4 6.35 2.85 -9.35
C ARG A 4 5.91 1.56 -8.64
N SER A 5 6.73 1.07 -7.72
CA SER A 5 6.43 -0.18 -7.01
C SER A 5 5.21 -0.03 -6.10
N TYR A 6 5.08 1.09 -5.41
CA TYR A 6 3.88 1.35 -4.61
C TYR A 6 2.65 1.56 -5.48
N LEU A 7 2.82 2.17 -6.64
CA LEU A 7 1.72 2.31 -7.61
C LEU A 7 1.23 0.94 -8.06
N LEU A 8 2.15 0.04 -8.42
CA LEU A 8 1.79 -1.33 -8.81
C LEU A 8 1.12 -2.08 -7.66
N LEU A 9 1.58 -1.86 -6.44
CA LEU A 9 0.98 -2.47 -5.26
C LEU A 9 -0.47 -2.03 -5.08
N ALA A 10 -0.75 -0.74 -5.22
CA ALA A 10 -2.10 -0.20 -5.13
C ALA A 10 -3.00 -0.71 -6.26
N ARG A 11 -2.44 -0.94 -7.44
CA ARG A 11 -3.17 -1.44 -8.61
C ARG A 11 -3.42 -2.94 -8.57
N GLY A 12 -2.78 -3.66 -7.64
CA GLY A 12 -2.86 -5.12 -7.59
C GLY A 12 -1.99 -5.83 -8.61
N GLU A 13 -1.00 -5.14 -9.16
CA GLU A 13 -0.07 -5.65 -10.18
C GLU A 13 1.33 -5.92 -9.62
N PHE A 14 1.54 -5.72 -8.34
CA PHE A 14 2.80 -5.99 -7.67
C PHE A 14 2.94 -7.48 -7.39
N GLU A 15 4.06 -8.07 -7.78
CA GLU A 15 4.35 -9.47 -7.48
C GLU A 15 5.29 -9.60 -6.31
N GLN A 16 6.46 -9.00 -6.39
CA GLN A 16 7.48 -9.05 -5.35
C GLN A 16 8.50 -7.92 -5.51
N GLY A 17 9.21 -7.62 -4.45
CA GLY A 17 10.25 -6.61 -4.48
C GLY A 17 10.87 -6.38 -3.11
N MET A 18 11.90 -5.55 -3.07
CA MET A 18 12.58 -5.20 -1.82
C MET A 18 12.27 -3.77 -1.42
N ILE A 19 12.13 -3.56 -0.11
CA ILE A 19 12.00 -2.22 0.45
C ILE A 19 13.01 -2.04 1.57
N THR A 20 13.37 -0.77 1.82
CA THR A 20 14.12 -0.38 3.00
C THR A 20 13.18 0.36 3.94
N VAL A 21 13.08 -0.11 5.17
CA VAL A 21 12.15 0.43 6.17
C VAL A 21 12.96 1.05 7.30
N PRO A 22 12.77 2.34 7.59
CA PRO A 22 13.44 2.98 8.74
C PRO A 22 12.70 2.64 10.05
N TYR A 23 13.48 2.41 11.11
CA TYR A 23 12.97 2.13 12.47
C TYR A 23 13.41 3.18 13.48
N GLY A 24 14.01 4.26 13.02
CA GLY A 24 14.57 5.32 13.84
C GLY A 24 15.76 5.94 13.11
N GLU A 25 16.48 6.83 13.78
CA GLU A 25 17.56 7.57 13.12
C GLU A 25 18.68 6.68 12.58
N ASP A 26 19.09 5.66 13.36
CA ASP A 26 20.21 4.81 13.00
C ASP A 26 19.81 3.35 12.81
N ARG A 27 18.52 3.09 12.60
CA ARG A 27 18.02 1.71 12.46
C ARG A 27 17.18 1.59 11.20
N TRP A 28 17.44 0.55 10.43
CA TRP A 28 16.69 0.26 9.22
C TRP A 28 16.77 -1.21 8.87
N ALA A 29 15.86 -1.66 8.07
CA ALA A 29 15.84 -3.04 7.59
C ALA A 29 15.59 -3.08 6.10
N VAL A 30 16.18 -4.06 5.44
CA VAL A 30 15.86 -4.40 4.06
C VAL A 30 14.95 -5.62 4.11
N MET A 31 13.81 -5.51 3.48
CA MET A 31 12.81 -6.56 3.45
C MET A 31 12.44 -6.96 2.05
N PHE A 32 12.17 -8.23 1.87
CA PHE A 32 11.63 -8.77 0.64
C PHE A 32 10.12 -8.93 0.82
N LEU A 33 9.35 -8.26 -0.03
CA LEU A 33 7.90 -8.32 -0.03
C LEU A 33 7.40 -9.19 -1.17
N ARG A 34 6.38 -9.97 -0.87
CA ARG A 34 5.68 -10.78 -1.87
C ARG A 34 4.18 -10.59 -1.70
N ASN A 35 3.48 -10.46 -2.81
CA ASN A 35 2.04 -10.36 -2.78
C ASN A 35 1.44 -11.69 -2.30
N ALA A 36 0.61 -11.63 -1.26
CA ALA A 36 -0.06 -12.82 -0.73
C ALA A 36 -1.42 -13.03 -1.39
N LYS A 37 -2.09 -11.94 -1.74
CA LYS A 37 -3.44 -11.99 -2.26
C LYS A 37 -3.75 -10.68 -3.00
N LYS A 38 -4.63 -10.74 -3.99
CA LYS A 38 -5.06 -9.55 -4.73
C LYS A 38 -5.72 -8.55 -3.77
N PRO A 39 -5.40 -7.25 -3.88
CA PRO A 39 -6.01 -6.24 -3.02
C PRO A 39 -7.53 -6.22 -3.12
N ASP A 40 -8.17 -6.00 -1.98
CA ASP A 40 -9.61 -5.81 -1.89
C ASP A 40 -9.90 -4.31 -1.87
N ILE A 41 -10.62 -3.84 -2.88
CA ILE A 41 -10.93 -2.41 -3.05
C ILE A 41 -12.43 -2.22 -2.92
N LYS A 42 -12.84 -1.43 -1.93
CA LYS A 42 -14.24 -1.06 -1.72
C LYS A 42 -14.41 0.42 -2.01
N LEU A 43 -15.15 0.73 -3.07
CA LEU A 43 -15.44 2.10 -3.47
C LEU A 43 -16.85 2.47 -3.06
N THR A 44 -16.98 3.65 -2.45
CA THR A 44 -18.26 4.27 -2.16
C THR A 44 -18.36 5.55 -3.01
N LEU A 45 -19.32 5.55 -3.93
CA LEU A 45 -19.48 6.63 -4.90
C LEU A 45 -20.59 7.57 -4.44
N GLY A 46 -20.24 8.53 -3.62
CA GLY A 46 -21.12 9.61 -3.24
C GLY A 46 -20.69 10.90 -3.91
N GLU A 47 -21.05 12.01 -3.32
CA GLU A 47 -20.62 13.33 -3.79
C GLU A 47 -19.07 13.40 -3.76
N ILE A 48 -18.47 12.87 -2.70
CA ILE A 48 -17.02 12.69 -2.59
C ILE A 48 -16.76 11.18 -2.64
N PRO A 49 -16.09 10.68 -3.70
CA PRO A 49 -15.78 9.24 -3.74
C PRO A 49 -14.78 8.87 -2.65
N THR A 50 -14.99 7.71 -2.04
CA THR A 50 -14.08 7.17 -1.03
C THR A 50 -13.72 5.74 -1.37
N ALA A 51 -12.50 5.33 -0.98
CA ALA A 51 -12.03 3.97 -1.17
C ALA A 51 -11.41 3.43 0.10
N GLN A 52 -11.66 2.16 0.39
CA GLN A 52 -10.91 1.38 1.36
C GLN A 52 -10.17 0.31 0.58
N VAL A 53 -8.84 0.32 0.69
CA VAL A 53 -7.96 -0.62 -0.02
C VAL A 53 -7.26 -1.49 1.01
N ASP A 54 -7.56 -2.78 1.01
CA ASP A 54 -6.96 -3.74 1.92
C ASP A 54 -5.96 -4.61 1.16
N ILE A 55 -4.72 -4.61 1.62
CA ILE A 55 -3.59 -5.27 0.96
C ILE A 55 -2.98 -6.28 1.92
N GLU A 56 -2.77 -7.51 1.45
CA GLU A 56 -2.07 -8.54 2.21
C GLU A 56 -0.76 -8.89 1.54
N LEU A 57 0.31 -8.86 2.33
CA LEU A 57 1.66 -9.15 1.86
C LEU A 57 2.35 -10.14 2.79
N SER A 58 3.25 -10.96 2.25
CA SER A 58 4.23 -11.67 3.06
C SER A 58 5.57 -10.98 2.95
N CYS A 59 6.37 -11.09 3.99
CA CYS A 59 7.60 -10.33 4.14
C CYS A 59 8.69 -11.20 4.77
N SER A 60 9.90 -11.06 4.26
CA SER A 60 11.09 -11.66 4.84
C SER A 60 12.12 -10.58 5.12
N VAL A 61 12.72 -10.60 6.30
CA VAL A 61 13.80 -9.67 6.65
C VAL A 61 15.09 -10.16 6.03
N LEU A 62 15.65 -9.39 5.11
CA LEU A 62 16.93 -9.73 4.47
C LEU A 62 18.11 -9.22 5.26
N GLN A 63 17.97 -8.04 5.85
CA GLN A 63 19.04 -7.40 6.62
C GLN A 63 18.42 -6.43 7.61
N TYR A 64 19.01 -6.37 8.80
CA TYR A 64 18.67 -5.37 9.80
C TYR A 64 19.96 -4.70 10.28
N VAL A 65 19.93 -3.37 10.35
CA VAL A 65 21.05 -2.57 10.85
C VAL A 65 20.56 -1.73 12.03
N GLY A 66 21.24 -1.85 13.16
CA GLY A 66 20.92 -1.08 14.34
C GLY A 66 20.83 -1.94 15.60
N ASP A 67 20.52 -1.26 16.71
CA ASP A 67 20.39 -1.90 18.01
C ASP A 67 19.01 -2.56 18.14
N THR A 68 19.00 -3.82 18.57
CA THR A 68 17.75 -4.57 18.79
C THR A 68 17.32 -4.60 20.25
N ALA A 69 18.05 -3.94 21.14
CA ALA A 69 17.75 -3.91 22.58
C ALA A 69 16.35 -3.35 22.84
N GLY A 70 15.56 -4.05 23.63
CA GLY A 70 14.19 -3.65 23.96
C GLY A 70 13.17 -3.85 22.85
N MET A 71 13.57 -4.40 21.73
CA MET A 71 12.70 -4.61 20.59
C MET A 71 11.97 -5.96 20.68
N LYS A 72 10.65 -5.92 20.52
CA LYS A 72 9.86 -7.14 20.33
C LYS A 72 9.93 -7.47 18.85
N TRP A 73 10.92 -8.22 18.47
CA TRP A 73 11.39 -8.38 17.10
C TRP A 73 10.28 -8.52 16.07
N LYS A 74 9.47 -9.56 16.16
CA LYS A 74 8.45 -9.84 15.14
C LYS A 74 7.33 -8.81 15.14
N GLY A 75 6.81 -8.47 16.30
CA GLY A 75 5.70 -7.53 16.43
C GLY A 75 6.07 -6.12 16.00
N ASP A 76 7.22 -5.64 16.45
CA ASP A 76 7.69 -4.27 16.13
C ASP A 76 8.02 -4.15 14.64
N MET A 77 8.68 -5.15 14.06
CA MET A 77 9.00 -5.17 12.65
C MET A 77 7.74 -5.16 11.78
N GLN A 78 6.79 -6.01 12.14
CA GLN A 78 5.54 -6.13 11.40
C GLN A 78 4.75 -4.83 11.44
N GLU A 79 4.55 -4.27 12.61
CA GLU A 79 3.77 -3.04 12.78
C GLU A 79 4.42 -1.84 12.09
N THR A 80 5.72 -1.66 12.27
CA THR A 80 6.44 -0.54 11.66
C THR A 80 6.46 -0.65 10.14
N THR A 81 6.65 -1.85 9.62
CA THR A 81 6.65 -2.09 8.18
C THR A 81 5.27 -1.84 7.58
N GLN A 82 4.22 -2.32 8.23
CA GLN A 82 2.85 -2.06 7.78
C GLN A 82 2.57 -0.57 7.70
N ARG A 83 2.90 0.16 8.75
CA ARG A 83 2.70 1.60 8.80
C ARG A 83 3.49 2.33 7.72
N HIS A 84 4.74 1.92 7.51
CA HIS A 84 5.59 2.52 6.48
C HIS A 84 4.98 2.35 5.08
N ILE A 85 4.52 1.16 4.76
CA ILE A 85 3.92 0.88 3.45
C ILE A 85 2.62 1.66 3.28
N GLU A 86 1.79 1.71 4.32
CA GLU A 86 0.55 2.48 4.29
C GLU A 86 0.80 3.96 4.02
N GLN A 87 1.80 4.54 4.68
CA GLN A 87 2.18 5.93 4.47
C GLN A 87 2.68 6.19 3.06
N GLU A 88 3.47 5.28 2.51
CA GLU A 88 3.97 5.41 1.14
C GLU A 88 2.86 5.27 0.10
N LEU A 89 1.90 4.38 0.33
CA LEU A 89 0.73 4.26 -0.54
C LEU A 89 -0.13 5.51 -0.51
N GLU A 90 -0.32 6.07 0.67
CA GLU A 90 -1.06 7.32 0.82
C GLU A 90 -0.35 8.47 0.12
N ARG A 91 0.98 8.52 0.22
CA ARG A 91 1.78 9.54 -0.47
C ARG A 91 1.63 9.43 -1.99
N VAL A 92 1.72 8.22 -2.52
CA VAL A 92 1.53 7.97 -3.97
C VAL A 92 0.14 8.41 -4.42
N PHE A 93 -0.89 8.05 -3.66
CA PHE A 93 -2.26 8.45 -3.96
C PHE A 93 -2.41 9.96 -3.96
N ASN A 94 -1.87 10.64 -2.96
CA ASN A 94 -1.97 12.09 -2.83
C ASN A 94 -1.28 12.81 -4.00
N ILE A 95 -0.15 12.29 -4.46
CA ILE A 95 0.55 12.83 -5.63
C ILE A 95 -0.31 12.66 -6.88
N CYS A 96 -0.84 11.47 -7.11
CA CYS A 96 -1.69 11.19 -8.27
C CYS A 96 -2.94 12.07 -8.27
N ARG A 97 -3.59 12.18 -7.13
CA ARG A 97 -4.79 13.00 -6.97
C ARG A 97 -4.48 14.47 -7.23
N GLY A 98 -3.37 14.98 -6.70
CA GLY A 98 -2.96 16.37 -6.89
C GLY A 98 -2.67 16.72 -8.35
N MET A 99 -2.26 15.72 -9.14
CA MET A 99 -2.03 15.87 -10.58
C MET A 99 -3.27 15.58 -11.40
N ASN A 100 -4.39 15.27 -10.76
CA ASN A 100 -5.62 14.80 -11.40
C ASN A 100 -5.35 13.62 -12.33
N CYS A 101 -4.48 12.71 -11.90
CA CYS A 101 -4.09 11.53 -12.64
C CYS A 101 -4.50 10.27 -11.87
N ASP A 102 -5.46 9.52 -12.41
CA ASP A 102 -5.96 8.29 -11.78
C ASP A 102 -5.10 7.08 -12.18
N ALA A 103 -3.81 7.14 -11.87
CA ALA A 103 -2.87 6.08 -12.23
C ALA A 103 -3.14 4.76 -11.48
N ILE A 104 -3.75 4.83 -10.30
CA ILE A 104 -4.12 3.62 -9.54
C ILE A 104 -5.29 2.90 -10.21
N GLY A 105 -6.15 3.64 -10.94
CA GLY A 105 -7.24 3.04 -11.67
C GLY A 105 -8.55 2.95 -10.90
N PHE A 106 -8.77 3.83 -9.93
CA PHE A 106 -10.03 3.86 -9.19
C PHE A 106 -11.22 4.15 -10.10
N GLY A 107 -11.04 4.98 -11.12
CA GLY A 107 -12.12 5.29 -12.09
C GLY A 107 -12.58 4.05 -12.84
N ARG A 108 -11.67 3.15 -13.17
CA ARG A 108 -12.04 1.89 -13.82
C ARG A 108 -12.91 1.03 -12.91
N GLN A 109 -12.58 0.96 -11.63
CA GLN A 109 -13.39 0.24 -10.64
C GLN A 109 -14.74 0.94 -10.43
N ALA A 110 -14.73 2.27 -10.36
CA ALA A 110 -15.94 3.05 -10.17
C ALA A 110 -16.92 2.89 -11.33
N ALA A 111 -16.42 2.89 -12.56
CA ALA A 111 -17.25 2.75 -13.75
C ALA A 111 -18.06 1.45 -13.75
N LYS A 112 -17.53 0.40 -13.14
CA LYS A 112 -18.22 -0.91 -13.06
C LYS A 112 -19.48 -0.87 -12.19
N GLN A 113 -19.66 0.15 -11.36
CA GLN A 113 -20.84 0.30 -10.51
C GLN A 113 -22.02 0.95 -11.23
N PHE A 114 -21.83 1.42 -12.45
CA PHE A 114 -22.87 2.06 -13.24
C PHE A 114 -23.42 1.12 -14.30
N GLY A 115 -24.71 1.23 -14.58
CA GLY A 115 -25.38 0.37 -15.54
C GLY A 115 -25.16 0.74 -17.00
N SER A 116 -24.70 1.95 -17.28
CA SER A 116 -24.47 2.43 -18.63
C SER A 116 -23.37 3.48 -18.68
N SER A 117 -22.83 3.71 -19.87
CA SER A 117 -21.82 4.75 -20.08
C SER A 117 -22.39 6.15 -19.84
N ILE A 118 -23.69 6.34 -20.10
CA ILE A 118 -24.36 7.62 -19.87
C ILE A 118 -24.41 7.94 -18.37
N GLU A 119 -24.75 6.96 -17.54
CA GLU A 119 -24.77 7.12 -16.09
C GLU A 119 -23.37 7.39 -15.56
N TRP A 120 -22.36 6.68 -16.07
CA TRP A 120 -20.97 6.90 -15.67
C TRP A 120 -20.51 8.31 -16.01
N GLU A 121 -20.79 8.79 -17.21
CA GLU A 121 -20.43 10.14 -17.61
C GLU A 121 -21.14 11.18 -16.75
N GLY A 122 -22.39 10.92 -16.37
CA GLY A 122 -23.16 11.80 -15.49
C GLY A 122 -22.59 11.92 -14.09
N TYR A 123 -21.84 10.94 -13.63
CA TYR A 123 -21.18 11.01 -12.33
C TYR A 123 -20.05 12.04 -12.31
N GLN A 124 -19.44 12.35 -13.46
CA GLN A 124 -18.37 13.35 -13.59
C GLN A 124 -17.14 13.01 -12.75
N TRP A 125 -16.59 11.85 -12.98
CA TRP A 125 -15.43 11.33 -12.24
C TRP A 125 -14.26 12.31 -12.21
N LYS A 126 -13.90 12.92 -13.34
CA LYS A 126 -12.76 13.83 -13.43
C LYS A 126 -12.89 15.04 -12.50
N GLN A 127 -14.11 15.46 -12.23
CA GLN A 127 -14.38 16.57 -11.33
C GLN A 127 -14.41 16.15 -9.88
N ARG A 128 -14.76 14.89 -9.60
CA ARG A 128 -14.87 14.35 -8.23
C ARG A 128 -13.58 13.75 -7.73
N TYR A 129 -12.78 13.17 -8.61
CA TYR A 129 -11.53 12.52 -8.24
C TYR A 129 -10.55 13.42 -7.46
N PRO A 130 -10.37 14.71 -7.78
CA PRO A 130 -9.48 15.57 -6.99
C PRO A 130 -9.87 15.72 -5.52
N LYS A 131 -11.11 15.40 -5.18
CA LYS A 131 -11.62 15.44 -3.80
C LYS A 131 -11.69 14.06 -3.15
N MET A 132 -11.36 13.01 -3.89
CA MET A 132 -11.45 11.64 -3.43
C MET A 132 -10.61 11.41 -2.19
N GLN A 133 -11.09 10.55 -1.30
CA GLN A 133 -10.37 10.08 -0.13
C GLN A 133 -10.16 8.59 -0.23
N ALA A 134 -8.97 8.14 0.13
CA ALA A 134 -8.66 6.71 0.13
C ALA A 134 -7.90 6.35 1.40
N LYS A 135 -8.24 5.18 1.94
CA LYS A 135 -7.54 4.62 3.09
C LYS A 135 -6.92 3.29 2.67
N PHE A 136 -5.64 3.14 2.95
CA PHE A 136 -4.89 1.92 2.67
C PHE A 136 -4.60 1.20 3.98
N SER A 137 -4.96 -0.07 4.05
CA SER A 137 -4.66 -0.92 5.20
C SER A 137 -3.83 -2.10 4.72
N VAL A 138 -2.66 -2.28 5.31
CA VAL A 138 -1.72 -3.33 4.94
C VAL A 138 -1.65 -4.35 6.07
N LYS A 139 -1.89 -5.61 5.72
CA LYS A 139 -1.68 -6.74 6.61
C LYS A 139 -0.44 -7.48 6.14
N LEU A 140 0.55 -7.56 7.00
CA LEU A 140 1.84 -8.14 6.68
C LEU A 140 2.05 -9.41 7.49
N GLU A 141 2.40 -10.49 6.81
CA GLU A 141 2.83 -11.72 7.48
C GLU A 141 4.34 -11.81 7.38
N LEU A 142 5.00 -11.79 8.54
CA LEU A 142 6.46 -11.87 8.63
C LEU A 142 6.87 -13.34 8.67
N MET A 143 7.73 -13.74 7.71
CA MET A 143 8.20 -15.12 7.62
C MET A 143 9.30 -15.39 8.62
N ASP A 144 9.13 -16.41 9.45
CA ASP A 144 10.03 -16.70 10.57
C ASP A 144 11.43 -17.16 10.17
N GLU A 145 11.54 -17.89 9.06
CA GLU A 145 12.83 -18.44 8.63
C GLU A 145 13.89 -17.37 8.40
N SER A 146 13.48 -16.20 7.96
CA SER A 146 14.41 -15.11 7.69
C SER A 146 14.99 -14.50 8.96
N LEU A 147 14.35 -14.69 10.10
CA LEU A 147 14.80 -14.14 11.37
C LEU A 147 15.81 -15.01 12.07
N SER A 148 15.70 -16.33 11.94
CA SER A 148 16.51 -17.29 12.71
C SER A 148 18.01 -17.15 12.46
N GLY A 149 18.42 -16.78 11.27
CA GLY A 149 19.82 -16.60 10.93
C GLY A 149 20.37 -15.20 11.18
N ARG A 150 19.57 -14.29 11.76
CA ARG A 150 19.96 -12.88 11.89
C ARG A 150 20.00 -12.35 13.31
N VAL A 151 19.24 -12.96 14.17
CA VAL A 151 19.14 -12.54 15.57
C VAL A 151 20.41 -12.94 16.34
N GLU A 152 21.09 -13.92 15.83
CA GLU A 152 22.37 -14.36 16.36
C GLU A 152 23.49 -13.40 15.97
#